data_4a0dda3a0080edd52edea1a23152a146
#
_entry.id   4a0dda3a0080edd52edea1a23152a146
#
_cell.length_a   1.000
_cell.length_b   1.000
_cell.length_c   1.000
_cell.angle_alpha   90.00
_cell.angle_beta   90.00
_cell.angle_gamma   90.00
#
_symmetry.space_group_name_H-M   'P 1'
#
loop_
_entity.id
_entity.type
_entity.pdbx_description
1 polymer ?
#
loop_
_entity_poly.entity_id
_entity_poly.type
_entity_poly.pdbx_seq_one_letter_code
_entity_poly.pdbx_strand_id
1 'polypeptide(L)'
;WMNTNHVIVNTVLNQKYNEAAKRKVLIVCRFNDLKGIWLEDQDVVVILANLLDNAIRASEECEEEHTIYFTMRLIDGTLSLDIQNTYQGPVTIVDNELRTTKREDGRHGYGIKNVQHVVANYGGTFRLSLERRLFGIHITIPRKI
;
A
#
# COMPACT_ATOMS: atom_id res chain seq x y z
N TRP A 1 -14.90 -5.49 11.93
CA TRP A 1 -14.12 -6.50 11.17
C TRP A 1 -14.38 -6.32 9.67
N MET A 2 -13.31 -6.10 8.91
CA MET A 2 -13.40 -6.02 7.45
C MET A 2 -13.40 -7.43 6.86
N ASN A 3 -14.34 -7.70 5.96
CA ASN A 3 -14.44 -9.00 5.31
C ASN A 3 -14.46 -8.85 3.78
N THR A 4 -13.35 -9.22 3.15
CA THR A 4 -13.15 -9.13 1.71
C THR A 4 -13.39 -10.46 1.00
N ASN A 5 -13.78 -11.50 1.72
CA ASN A 5 -13.84 -12.90 1.28
C ASN A 5 -12.47 -13.54 1.01
N HIS A 6 -11.39 -12.88 1.41
CA HIS A 6 -10.04 -13.45 1.36
C HIS A 6 -9.44 -13.40 2.76
N VAL A 7 -9.20 -14.58 3.35
CA VAL A 7 -8.80 -14.70 4.76
C VAL A 7 -7.51 -13.95 5.08
N ILE A 8 -6.50 -14.06 4.22
CA ILE A 8 -5.20 -13.40 4.45
C ILE A 8 -5.34 -11.89 4.34
N VAL A 9 -6.07 -11.40 3.34
CA VAL A 9 -6.32 -9.96 3.20
C VAL A 9 -7.05 -9.44 4.44
N ASN A 10 -8.10 -10.13 4.88
CA ASN A 10 -8.84 -9.76 6.09
C ASN A 10 -7.92 -9.64 7.30
N THR A 11 -7.07 -10.64 7.50
CA THR A 11 -6.17 -10.70 8.66
C THR A 11 -5.21 -9.52 8.67
N VAL A 12 -4.55 -9.26 7.54
CA VAL A 12 -3.58 -8.18 7.44
C VAL A 12 -4.24 -6.81 7.55
N LEU A 13 -5.35 -6.58 6.82
CA LEU A 13 -6.05 -5.30 6.87
C LEU A 13 -6.56 -4.96 8.27
N ASN A 14 -7.17 -5.91 8.96
CA ASN A 14 -7.70 -5.67 10.30
C ASN A 14 -6.58 -5.45 11.31
N GLN A 15 -5.48 -6.19 11.20
CA GLN A 15 -4.31 -5.98 12.05
C GLN A 15 -3.73 -4.58 11.85
N LYS A 16 -3.52 -4.17 10.61
CA LYS A 16 -2.93 -2.86 10.30
C LYS A 16 -3.87 -1.71 10.64
N TYR A 17 -5.16 -1.90 10.46
CA TYR A 17 -6.16 -0.93 10.89
C TYR A 17 -6.06 -0.64 12.39
N ASN A 18 -5.93 -1.69 13.19
CA ASN A 18 -5.81 -1.58 14.65
C ASN A 18 -4.46 -0.94 15.05
N GLU A 19 -3.38 -1.32 14.40
CA GLU A 19 -2.06 -0.69 14.63
C GLU A 19 -2.10 0.81 14.32
N ALA A 20 -2.70 1.16 13.20
CA ALA A 20 -2.85 2.56 12.78
C ALA A 20 -3.66 3.36 13.80
N ALA A 21 -4.77 2.80 14.27
CA ALA A 21 -5.63 3.44 15.27
C ALA A 21 -4.87 3.77 16.56
N LYS A 22 -3.99 2.87 17.02
CA LYS A 22 -3.13 3.10 18.18
C LYS A 22 -2.17 4.28 17.97
N ARG A 23 -1.82 4.56 16.73
CA ARG A 23 -0.95 5.67 16.35
C ARG A 23 -1.73 6.90 15.89
N LYS A 24 -3.05 6.89 16.09
CA LYS A 24 -3.95 7.97 15.68
C LYS A 24 -3.95 8.22 14.17
N VAL A 25 -3.77 7.15 13.40
CA VAL A 25 -3.85 7.17 11.94
C VAL A 25 -5.12 6.45 11.51
N LEU A 26 -5.92 7.10 10.68
CA LEU A 26 -7.14 6.53 10.13
C LEU A 26 -6.86 5.89 8.78
N ILE A 27 -7.31 4.67 8.60
CA ILE A 27 -7.29 4.00 7.29
C ILE A 27 -8.71 3.95 6.75
N VAL A 28 -8.91 4.58 5.60
CA VAL A 28 -10.18 4.50 4.86
C VAL A 28 -10.01 3.39 3.82
N CYS A 29 -10.70 2.27 4.03
CA CYS A 29 -10.60 1.09 3.16
C CYS A 29 -11.78 0.98 2.23
N ARG A 30 -11.49 0.69 0.96
CA ARG A 30 -12.49 0.34 -0.05
C ARG A 30 -12.05 -0.94 -0.76
N PHE A 31 -12.93 -1.89 -0.85
CA PHE A 31 -12.65 -3.16 -1.51
C PHE A 31 -13.93 -3.78 -2.06
N ASN A 32 -13.78 -4.66 -3.01
CA ASN A 32 -14.86 -5.52 -3.48
C ASN A 32 -14.60 -6.98 -3.05
N ASP A 33 -15.28 -7.94 -3.66
CA ASP A 33 -15.06 -9.35 -3.37
C ASP A 33 -13.69 -9.79 -3.89
N LEU A 34 -12.79 -10.15 -2.97
CA LEU A 34 -11.41 -10.52 -3.27
C LEU A 34 -11.18 -12.03 -3.24
N LYS A 35 -12.25 -12.83 -3.23
CA LYS A 35 -12.17 -14.30 -3.17
C LYS A 35 -11.33 -14.89 -4.30
N GLY A 36 -11.37 -14.28 -5.49
CA GLY A 36 -10.69 -14.79 -6.68
C GLY A 36 -9.22 -14.42 -6.83
N ILE A 37 -8.61 -13.81 -5.83
CA ILE A 37 -7.17 -13.46 -5.89
C ILE A 37 -6.35 -14.75 -6.03
N TRP A 38 -5.45 -14.75 -7.01
CA TRP A 38 -4.61 -15.90 -7.35
C TRP A 38 -3.18 -15.82 -6.82
N LEU A 39 -2.80 -14.70 -6.21
CA LEU A 39 -1.48 -14.55 -5.62
C LEU A 39 -1.31 -15.52 -4.46
N GLU A 40 -0.08 -16.00 -4.29
CA GLU A 40 0.26 -16.81 -3.13
C GLU A 40 0.06 -16.02 -1.83
N ASP A 41 -0.38 -16.68 -0.77
CA ASP A 41 -0.68 -16.01 0.51
C ASP A 41 0.52 -15.22 1.03
N GLN A 42 1.72 -15.77 0.95
CA GLN A 42 2.92 -15.07 1.39
C GLN A 42 3.18 -13.78 0.62
N ASP A 43 2.85 -13.77 -0.67
CA ASP A 43 3.03 -12.58 -1.51
C ASP A 43 1.99 -11.52 -1.20
N VAL A 44 0.76 -11.93 -0.89
CA VAL A 44 -0.29 -11.02 -0.41
C VAL A 44 0.16 -10.33 0.88
N VAL A 45 0.71 -11.10 1.83
CA VAL A 45 1.24 -10.55 3.09
C VAL A 45 2.36 -9.54 2.82
N VAL A 46 3.33 -9.90 1.96
CA VAL A 46 4.46 -9.01 1.64
C VAL A 46 3.96 -7.68 1.08
N ILE A 47 3.05 -7.73 0.12
CA ILE A 47 2.52 -6.51 -0.49
C ILE A 47 1.77 -5.67 0.54
N LEU A 48 0.78 -6.25 1.21
CA LEU A 48 -0.09 -5.49 2.11
C LEU A 48 0.64 -4.97 3.33
N ALA A 49 1.42 -5.81 4.00
CA ALA A 49 2.11 -5.40 5.22
C ALA A 49 3.10 -4.28 4.95
N ASN A 50 3.90 -4.40 3.89
CA ASN A 50 4.89 -3.37 3.55
C ASN A 50 4.25 -2.06 3.10
N LEU A 51 3.20 -2.12 2.27
CA LEU A 51 2.50 -0.92 1.83
C LEU A 51 1.86 -0.18 3.01
N LEU A 52 1.16 -0.91 3.87
CA LEU A 52 0.46 -0.31 5.00
C LEU A 52 1.43 0.19 6.07
N ASP A 53 2.50 -0.55 6.38
CA ASP A 53 3.52 -0.09 7.32
C ASP A 53 4.18 1.21 6.84
N ASN A 54 4.51 1.28 5.56
CA ASN A 54 5.10 2.48 4.96
C ASN A 54 4.13 3.67 5.07
N ALA A 55 2.87 3.46 4.75
CA ALA A 55 1.86 4.51 4.78
C ALA A 55 1.56 4.98 6.22
N ILE A 56 1.47 4.05 7.18
CA ILE A 56 1.26 4.38 8.59
C ILE A 56 2.39 5.25 9.11
N ARG A 57 3.63 4.87 8.83
CA ARG A 57 4.81 5.61 9.27
C ARG A 57 4.85 7.02 8.70
N ALA A 58 4.58 7.14 7.40
CA ALA A 58 4.56 8.45 6.74
C ALA A 58 3.45 9.35 7.26
N SER A 59 2.25 8.80 7.48
CA SER A 59 1.12 9.55 8.02
C SER A 59 1.33 9.98 9.46
N GLU A 60 1.93 9.12 10.28
CA GLU A 60 2.22 9.41 11.68
C GLU A 60 3.14 10.63 11.83
N GLU A 61 4.05 10.84 10.90
CA GLU A 61 4.98 11.96 10.91
C GLU A 61 4.33 13.30 10.53
N CYS A 62 3.13 13.31 10.00
CA CYS A 62 2.43 14.54 9.63
C CYS A 62 1.92 15.28 10.85
N GLU A 63 1.95 16.63 10.80
CA GLU A 63 1.49 17.46 11.92
C GLU A 63 -0.03 17.58 11.99
N GLU A 64 -0.71 17.65 10.84
CA GLU A 64 -2.13 17.96 10.77
C GLU A 64 -3.01 16.75 10.51
N GLU A 65 -2.91 16.14 9.36
CA GLU A 65 -3.81 15.06 8.94
C GLU A 65 -3.07 13.72 8.86
N HIS A 66 -3.67 12.70 9.50
CA HIS A 66 -3.10 11.35 9.57
C HIS A 66 -4.08 10.37 8.93
N THR A 67 -4.17 10.37 7.60
CA THR A 67 -5.13 9.54 6.88
C THR A 67 -4.48 8.75 5.76
N ILE A 68 -4.90 7.50 5.64
CA ILE A 68 -4.50 6.59 4.58
C ILE A 68 -5.76 6.22 3.81
N TYR A 69 -5.72 6.36 2.49
CA TYR A 69 -6.78 5.91 1.59
C TYR A 69 -6.30 4.65 0.88
N PHE A 70 -6.97 3.55 1.13
CA PHE A 70 -6.59 2.24 0.61
C PHE A 70 -7.74 1.65 -0.20
N THR A 71 -7.48 1.28 -1.44
CA THR A 71 -8.46 0.65 -2.32
C THR A 71 -7.86 -0.63 -2.90
N MET A 72 -8.58 -1.73 -2.82
CA MET A 72 -8.16 -3.01 -3.38
C MET A 72 -9.34 -3.66 -4.09
N ARG A 73 -9.21 -3.88 -5.38
CA ARG A 73 -10.29 -4.40 -6.22
C ARG A 73 -9.81 -5.48 -7.16
N LEU A 74 -10.68 -6.45 -7.38
CA LEU A 74 -10.50 -7.49 -8.37
C LEU A 74 -11.59 -7.33 -9.42
N ILE A 75 -11.22 -6.85 -10.61
CA ILE A 75 -12.17 -6.55 -11.69
C ILE A 75 -11.63 -7.12 -13.00
N ASP A 76 -12.44 -7.95 -13.65
CA ASP A 76 -12.13 -8.50 -14.98
C ASP A 76 -10.72 -9.14 -15.04
N GLY A 77 -10.38 -9.91 -14.03
CA GLY A 77 -9.11 -10.62 -13.99
C GLY A 77 -7.90 -9.74 -13.69
N THR A 78 -8.11 -8.51 -13.23
CA THR A 78 -7.03 -7.61 -12.82
C THR A 78 -7.18 -7.25 -11.36
N LEU A 79 -6.13 -7.45 -10.60
CA LEU A 79 -6.04 -6.99 -9.22
C LEU A 79 -5.48 -5.57 -9.23
N SER A 80 -6.23 -4.65 -8.65
CA SER A 80 -5.86 -3.23 -8.55
C SER A 80 -5.71 -2.86 -7.08
N LEU A 81 -4.62 -2.20 -6.77
CA LEU A 81 -4.27 -1.77 -5.42
C LEU A 81 -3.81 -0.32 -5.47
N ASP A 82 -4.49 0.55 -4.72
CA ASP A 82 -4.11 1.95 -4.61
C ASP A 82 -4.02 2.31 -3.13
N ILE A 83 -2.89 2.87 -2.74
CA ILE A 83 -2.70 3.37 -1.39
C ILE A 83 -2.15 4.78 -1.44
N GLN A 84 -2.82 5.70 -0.75
CA GLN A 84 -2.40 7.08 -0.67
C GLN A 84 -2.33 7.49 0.80
N ASN A 85 -1.32 8.25 1.14
CA ASN A 85 -1.17 8.74 2.51
C ASN A 85 -0.72 10.18 2.52
N THR A 86 -1.10 10.89 3.58
CA THR A 86 -0.55 12.20 3.86
C THR A 86 0.95 12.08 4.13
N TYR A 87 1.70 13.08 3.76
CA TYR A 87 3.15 13.08 3.97
C TYR A 87 3.62 14.47 4.37
N GLN A 88 4.81 14.53 4.97
CA GLN A 88 5.42 15.77 5.41
C GLN A 88 6.77 16.00 4.76
N GLY A 89 7.04 17.26 4.45
CA GLY A 89 8.30 17.70 3.90
C GLY A 89 8.32 17.67 2.39
N PRO A 90 9.37 18.22 1.78
CA PRO A 90 9.53 18.18 0.35
C PRO A 90 9.94 16.77 -0.08
N VAL A 91 9.16 16.19 -0.97
CA VAL A 91 9.46 14.92 -1.63
C VAL A 91 9.25 15.11 -3.13
N THR A 92 10.06 14.43 -3.92
CA THR A 92 9.92 14.43 -5.37
C THR A 92 9.97 12.99 -5.88
N ILE A 93 9.36 12.76 -7.03
CA ILE A 93 9.43 11.46 -7.71
C ILE A 93 10.30 11.64 -8.94
N VAL A 94 11.37 10.85 -9.03
CA VAL A 94 12.27 10.82 -10.17
C VAL A 94 12.42 9.37 -10.61
N ASP A 95 12.11 9.11 -11.89
CA ASP A 95 12.18 7.77 -12.47
C ASP A 95 11.40 6.72 -11.64
N ASN A 96 10.19 7.09 -11.21
CA ASN A 96 9.33 6.26 -10.38
C ASN A 96 9.98 5.86 -9.03
N GLU A 97 10.86 6.71 -8.53
CA GLU A 97 11.47 6.54 -7.21
C GLU A 97 11.26 7.78 -6.36
N LEU A 98 10.98 7.56 -5.08
CA LEU A 98 10.78 8.64 -4.13
C LEU A 98 12.12 9.24 -3.70
N ARG A 99 12.23 10.57 -3.81
CA ARG A 99 13.36 11.33 -3.31
C ARG A 99 12.90 12.22 -2.17
N THR A 100 13.62 12.21 -1.08
CA THR A 100 13.32 13.05 0.08
C THR A 100 14.60 13.70 0.58
N THR A 101 14.46 14.90 1.13
CA THR A 101 15.58 15.59 1.79
C THR A 101 15.87 15.02 3.18
N LYS A 102 14.96 14.24 3.72
CA LYS A 102 15.17 13.53 4.98
C LYS A 102 16.14 12.38 4.75
N ARG A 103 17.06 12.22 5.69
CA ARG A 103 18.00 11.11 5.67
C ARG A 103 17.20 9.79 5.75
N GLU A 104 17.30 8.96 4.72
CA GLU A 104 16.68 7.66 4.75
C GLU A 104 17.34 6.81 5.84
N ASP A 105 16.59 6.44 6.87
CA ASP A 105 17.02 5.32 7.66
C ASP A 105 16.75 4.07 6.80
N GLY A 106 17.60 3.08 6.85
CA GLY A 106 17.56 1.91 5.97
C GLY A 106 16.27 1.08 6.00
N ARG A 107 15.24 1.52 6.74
CA ARG A 107 13.97 0.81 6.87
C ARG A 107 13.00 1.09 5.74
N HIS A 108 13.11 2.25 5.07
CA HIS A 108 12.15 2.64 4.04
C HIS A 108 12.41 1.98 2.68
N GLY A 109 13.64 1.59 2.41
CA GLY A 109 14.04 1.07 1.10
C GLY A 109 13.61 -0.37 0.86
N TYR A 110 13.69 -1.22 1.85
CA TYR A 110 13.53 -2.67 1.67
C TYR A 110 12.08 -3.10 1.51
N GLY A 111 11.18 -2.53 2.29
CA GLY A 111 9.76 -2.89 2.23
C GLY A 111 9.16 -2.62 0.86
N ILE A 112 9.39 -1.43 0.33
CA ILE A 112 8.85 -1.04 -0.98
C ILE A 112 9.55 -1.81 -2.12
N LYS A 113 10.86 -2.04 -2.02
CA LYS A 113 11.59 -2.86 -3.00
C LYS A 113 11.06 -4.30 -3.03
N ASN A 114 10.71 -4.85 -1.88
CA ASN A 114 10.11 -6.18 -1.81
C ASN A 114 8.75 -6.20 -2.52
N VAL A 115 7.93 -5.17 -2.33
CA VAL A 115 6.65 -5.04 -3.04
C VAL A 115 6.89 -4.97 -4.55
N GLN A 116 7.81 -4.11 -4.99
CA GLN A 116 8.13 -3.97 -6.41
C GLN A 116 8.58 -5.31 -7.03
N HIS A 117 9.38 -6.05 -6.29
CA HIS A 117 9.88 -7.35 -6.74
C HIS A 117 8.75 -8.37 -6.91
N VAL A 118 7.87 -8.46 -5.92
CA VAL A 118 6.70 -9.36 -5.99
C VAL A 118 5.80 -8.98 -7.14
N VAL A 119 5.47 -7.69 -7.29
CA VAL A 119 4.61 -7.19 -8.36
C VAL A 119 5.21 -7.54 -9.73
N ALA A 120 6.51 -7.33 -9.89
CA ALA A 120 7.21 -7.66 -11.15
C ALA A 120 7.14 -9.15 -11.45
N ASN A 121 7.28 -10.01 -10.44
CA ASN A 121 7.19 -11.46 -10.61
C ASN A 121 5.83 -11.92 -11.14
N TYR A 122 4.77 -11.18 -10.83
CA TYR A 122 3.43 -11.46 -11.35
C TYR A 122 3.14 -10.72 -12.67
N GLY A 123 4.12 -10.02 -13.23
CA GLY A 123 3.93 -9.26 -14.46
C GLY A 123 3.08 -8.01 -14.27
N GLY A 124 3.01 -7.50 -13.06
CA GLY A 124 2.24 -6.31 -12.73
C GLY A 124 2.99 -5.01 -12.94
N THR A 125 2.30 -3.91 -12.70
CA THR A 125 2.87 -2.55 -12.76
C THR A 125 2.86 -1.90 -11.40
N PHE A 126 3.82 -1.04 -11.18
CA PHE A 126 3.99 -0.29 -9.93
C PHE A 126 4.28 1.16 -10.30
N ARG A 127 3.48 2.09 -9.78
CA ARG A 127 3.61 3.51 -10.09
C ARG A 127 3.47 4.34 -8.82
N LEU A 128 4.34 5.35 -8.68
CA LEU A 128 4.27 6.34 -7.61
C LEU A 128 3.56 7.60 -8.09
N SER A 129 2.90 8.31 -7.17
CA SER A 129 2.28 9.60 -7.46
C SER A 129 2.42 10.56 -6.28
N LEU A 130 2.42 11.85 -6.60
CA LEU A 130 2.30 12.93 -5.63
C LEU A 130 1.20 13.86 -6.12
N GLU A 131 0.05 13.85 -5.45
CA GLU A 131 -1.10 14.67 -5.82
C GLU A 131 -1.77 15.18 -4.56
N ARG A 132 -2.08 16.49 -4.54
CA ARG A 132 -2.88 17.08 -3.46
C ARG A 132 -2.37 16.74 -2.06
N ARG A 133 -1.04 16.78 -1.84
CA ARG A 133 -0.40 16.43 -0.58
C ARG A 133 -0.55 14.96 -0.19
N LEU A 134 -0.88 14.12 -1.16
CA LEU A 134 -0.93 12.68 -0.96
C LEU A 134 0.17 12.02 -1.75
N PHE A 135 0.95 11.18 -1.08
CA PHE A 135 1.86 10.25 -1.71
C PHE A 135 1.09 8.98 -2.04
N GLY A 136 1.16 8.53 -3.26
CA GLY A 136 0.42 7.35 -3.71
C GLY A 136 1.30 6.28 -4.31
N ILE A 137 0.89 5.03 -4.10
CA ILE A 137 1.44 3.85 -4.77
C ILE A 137 0.26 3.16 -5.46
N HIS A 138 0.42 2.90 -6.74
CA HIS A 138 -0.62 2.31 -7.59
C HIS A 138 -0.08 1.04 -8.24
N ILE A 139 -0.74 -0.07 -7.98
CA ILE A 139 -0.33 -1.39 -8.44
C ILE A 139 -1.45 -2.03 -9.24
N THR A 140 -1.13 -2.60 -10.38
CA THR A 140 -2.05 -3.45 -11.13
C THR A 140 -1.37 -4.77 -11.46
N ILE A 141 -2.06 -5.88 -11.24
CA ILE A 141 -1.56 -7.21 -11.53
C ILE A 141 -2.61 -7.93 -12.38
N PRO A 142 -2.38 -8.09 -13.69
CA PRO A 142 -3.30 -8.84 -14.52
C PRO A 142 -3.11 -10.34 -14.31
N ARG A 143 -4.21 -11.08 -14.29
CA ARG A 143 -4.14 -12.53 -14.26
C ARG A 143 -3.73 -13.03 -15.63
N LYS A 144 -2.59 -13.69 -15.70
CA LYS A 144 -2.16 -14.33 -16.94
C LYS A 144 -2.87 -15.67 -17.11
N ILE A 145 -3.46 -15.84 -18.26
CA ILE A 145 -4.10 -17.09 -18.63
C ILE A 145 -3.05 -18.02 -19.23
#